data_e4654c7ebe1df19b81182d33cd713dec
#
_entry.id   e4654c7ebe1df19b81182d33cd713dec
#
_cell.length_a   1.000
_cell.length_b   1.000
_cell.length_c   1.000
_cell.angle_alpha   90.00
_cell.angle_beta   90.00
_cell.angle_gamma   90.00
#
_symmetry.space_group_name_H-M   'P 1'
#
loop_
_entity.id
_entity.type
_entity.pdbx_description
1 polymer ?
#
loop_
_entity_poly.entity_id
_entity_poly.type
_entity_poly.pdbx_seq_one_letter_code
_entity_poly.pdbx_strand_id
1 'polypeptide(L)'
;MVNNAVEVSDLVVVRGPHEALRSVSFTIPAGVVTGLLGPSGCGKSTLMRSLVGVQRLTSGTVRVFGEEAGSVTLRDRVGYVTQDASVYDDLTVRENLTFFARVLGVGRDVVERTVDAVDLRSHADQVVGALSGGQRSRASLAVALLGDPELLVLDEPTVGLDPVLRQELWGLFHRLADAGTAVFVSSHVMDEAERCDRLMLMREGVIIADDSPARIKESTGARDIEQAFLALVRAAA
;
A
#
# COMPACT_ATOMS: atom_id res chain seq x y z
N MET A 1 -18.19 -11.54 12.18
CA MET A 1 -17.36 -10.43 12.70
C MET A 1 -16.38 -10.09 11.58
N VAL A 2 -16.30 -8.82 11.16
CA VAL A 2 -15.28 -8.37 10.20
C VAL A 2 -13.93 -8.51 10.89
N ASN A 3 -13.02 -9.30 10.31
CA ASN A 3 -11.67 -9.46 10.86
C ASN A 3 -10.83 -8.28 10.38
N ASN A 4 -10.52 -7.33 11.26
CA ASN A 4 -9.69 -6.18 10.93
C ASN A 4 -8.21 -6.60 10.89
N ALA A 5 -7.55 -6.34 9.78
CA ALA A 5 -6.11 -6.49 9.64
C ALA A 5 -5.37 -5.34 10.35
N VAL A 6 -5.93 -4.12 10.30
CA VAL A 6 -5.34 -2.92 10.92
C VAL A 6 -6.39 -2.18 11.72
N GLU A 7 -5.98 -1.68 12.89
CA GLU A 7 -6.75 -0.77 13.75
C GLU A 7 -5.88 0.41 14.15
N VAL A 8 -6.33 1.61 13.84
CA VAL A 8 -5.66 2.88 14.15
C VAL A 8 -6.59 3.72 15.01
N SER A 9 -6.09 4.23 16.12
CA SER A 9 -6.85 5.06 17.06
C SER A 9 -6.07 6.32 17.44
N ASP A 10 -6.68 7.47 17.17
CA ASP A 10 -6.22 8.82 17.51
C ASP A 10 -4.75 9.09 17.16
N LEU A 11 -4.33 8.58 16.00
CA LEU A 11 -2.95 8.65 15.56
C LEU A 11 -2.54 10.08 15.22
N VAL A 12 -1.53 10.58 15.94
CA VAL A 12 -0.86 11.87 15.68
C VAL A 12 0.61 11.63 15.34
N VAL A 13 1.07 12.27 14.26
CA VAL A 13 2.48 12.27 13.88
C VAL A 13 2.92 13.69 13.58
N VAL A 14 3.92 14.16 14.31
CA VAL A 14 4.56 15.48 14.10
C VAL A 14 5.93 15.28 13.44
N ARG A 15 6.21 16.03 12.37
CA ARG A 15 7.49 16.05 11.66
C ARG A 15 8.03 17.47 11.59
N GLY A 16 9.02 17.76 12.44
CA GLY A 16 9.50 19.14 12.61
C GLY A 16 8.38 20.06 13.11
N PRO A 17 8.09 21.17 12.45
CA PRO A 17 7.01 22.09 12.82
C PRO A 17 5.62 21.66 12.32
N HIS A 18 5.53 20.58 11.51
CA HIS A 18 4.29 20.20 10.84
C HIS A 18 3.66 18.95 11.47
N GLU A 19 2.38 19.03 11.77
CA GLU A 19 1.54 17.89 12.14
C GLU A 19 1.12 17.15 10.86
N ALA A 20 1.84 16.05 10.57
CA ALA A 20 1.65 15.27 9.35
C ALA A 20 0.39 14.39 9.40
N LEU A 21 0.00 13.94 10.62
CA LEU A 21 -1.25 13.22 10.88
C LEU A 21 -1.91 13.84 12.10
N ARG A 22 -3.24 14.09 12.02
CA ARG A 22 -4.03 14.85 13.00
C ARG A 22 -5.15 13.98 13.56
N SER A 23 -4.85 13.22 14.62
CA SER A 23 -5.82 12.35 15.32
C SER A 23 -6.62 11.45 14.36
N VAL A 24 -5.90 10.67 13.56
CA VAL A 24 -6.51 9.79 12.55
C VAL A 24 -6.93 8.48 13.20
N SER A 25 -8.20 8.07 12.98
CA SER A 25 -8.75 6.80 13.45
C SER A 25 -9.48 6.08 12.31
N PHE A 26 -9.15 4.80 12.07
CA PHE A 26 -9.78 3.95 11.05
C PHE A 26 -9.43 2.48 11.27
N THR A 27 -10.04 1.60 10.47
CA THR A 27 -9.70 0.18 10.40
C THR A 27 -9.47 -0.24 8.95
N ILE A 28 -8.69 -1.30 8.71
CA ILE A 28 -8.55 -1.95 7.40
C ILE A 28 -9.01 -3.39 7.56
N PRO A 29 -10.05 -3.85 6.84
CA PRO A 29 -10.48 -5.25 6.88
C PRO A 29 -9.51 -6.16 6.13
N ALA A 30 -9.42 -7.43 6.51
CA ALA A 30 -8.71 -8.46 5.77
C ALA A 30 -9.47 -8.80 4.47
N GLY A 31 -8.74 -9.25 3.43
CA GLY A 31 -9.33 -9.69 2.18
C GLY A 31 -10.00 -8.59 1.35
N VAL A 32 -9.56 -7.34 1.50
CA VAL A 32 -10.15 -6.16 0.85
C VAL A 32 -9.03 -5.27 0.29
N VAL A 33 -9.23 -4.73 -0.89
CA VAL A 33 -8.35 -3.68 -1.45
C VAL A 33 -8.83 -2.31 -0.96
N THR A 34 -8.11 -1.74 0.01
CA THR A 34 -8.40 -0.41 0.55
C THR A 34 -7.46 0.63 -0.06
N GLY A 35 -8.02 1.61 -0.76
CA GLY A 35 -7.28 2.74 -1.33
C GLY A 35 -7.15 3.90 -0.35
N LEU A 36 -6.00 4.55 -0.33
CA LEU A 36 -5.76 5.82 0.36
C LEU A 36 -5.41 6.89 -0.67
N LEU A 37 -6.37 7.74 -1.02
CA LEU A 37 -6.19 8.76 -2.03
C LEU A 37 -6.14 10.17 -1.41
N GLY A 38 -5.36 11.02 -2.04
CA GLY A 38 -5.21 12.43 -1.65
C GLY A 38 -4.02 13.09 -2.32
N PRO A 39 -3.93 14.42 -2.29
CA PRO A 39 -2.85 15.17 -2.92
C PRO A 39 -1.49 14.82 -2.34
N SER A 40 -0.43 15.15 -3.09
CA SER A 40 0.94 14.99 -2.61
C SER A 40 1.16 15.80 -1.32
N GLY A 41 1.87 15.21 -0.36
CA GLY A 41 2.16 15.86 0.93
C GLY A 41 1.03 15.85 1.96
N CYS A 42 -0.15 15.26 1.69
CA CYS A 42 -1.26 15.22 2.64
C CYS A 42 -1.08 14.26 3.82
N GLY A 43 -0.01 13.42 3.84
CA GLY A 43 0.30 12.52 4.95
C GLY A 43 0.26 11.02 4.61
N LYS A 44 -0.07 10.59 3.37
CA LYS A 44 -0.21 9.17 2.97
C LYS A 44 1.00 8.31 3.35
N SER A 45 2.19 8.66 2.89
CA SER A 45 3.41 7.89 3.19
C SER A 45 3.75 7.89 4.69
N THR A 46 3.40 8.96 5.42
CA THR A 46 3.56 9.00 6.89
C THR A 46 2.63 8.00 7.55
N LEU A 47 1.37 7.93 7.10
CA LEU A 47 0.40 6.95 7.59
C LEU A 47 0.86 5.52 7.29
N MET A 48 1.27 5.22 6.05
CA MET A 48 1.76 3.90 5.67
C MET A 48 2.98 3.45 6.48
N ARG A 49 3.95 4.37 6.68
CA ARG A 49 5.11 4.10 7.56
C ARG A 49 4.72 3.85 9.00
N SER A 50 3.62 4.46 9.48
CA SER A 50 3.09 4.18 10.83
C SER A 50 2.51 2.77 10.92
N LEU A 51 1.82 2.28 9.87
CA LEU A 51 1.26 0.92 9.83
C LEU A 51 2.35 -0.16 9.86
N VAL A 52 3.47 0.08 9.20
CA VAL A 52 4.60 -0.87 9.18
C VAL A 52 5.59 -0.67 10.34
N GLY A 53 5.32 0.28 11.25
CA GLY A 53 6.09 0.51 12.46
C GLY A 53 7.45 1.19 12.28
N VAL A 54 7.70 1.81 11.11
CA VAL A 54 8.95 2.54 10.83
C VAL A 54 8.83 4.06 11.05
N GLN A 55 7.65 4.53 11.46
CA GLN A 55 7.38 5.92 11.80
C GLN A 55 7.24 6.07 13.33
N ARG A 56 7.97 7.04 13.91
CA ARG A 56 7.73 7.41 15.32
C ARG A 56 6.39 8.12 15.45
N LEU A 57 5.52 7.59 16.31
CA LEU A 57 4.23 8.18 16.65
C LEU A 57 4.42 9.27 17.72
N THR A 58 3.63 10.34 17.64
CA THR A 58 3.57 11.38 18.68
C THR A 58 2.57 10.97 19.75
N SER A 59 1.38 10.48 19.33
CA SER A 59 0.35 9.89 20.19
C SER A 59 -0.55 8.96 19.38
N GLY A 60 -1.48 8.28 20.05
CA GLY A 60 -2.37 7.30 19.45
C GLY A 60 -1.75 5.91 19.39
N THR A 61 -2.47 4.98 18.77
CA THR A 61 -2.06 3.58 18.65
C THR A 61 -2.29 3.05 17.25
N VAL A 62 -1.40 2.15 16.82
CA VAL A 62 -1.53 1.40 15.55
C VAL A 62 -1.36 -0.08 15.90
N ARG A 63 -2.37 -0.88 15.60
CA ARG A 63 -2.35 -2.33 15.74
C ARG A 63 -2.54 -3.00 14.39
N VAL A 64 -1.73 -4.04 14.15
CA VAL A 64 -1.79 -4.88 12.95
C VAL A 64 -2.02 -6.31 13.45
N PHE A 65 -3.11 -6.94 13.04
CA PHE A 65 -3.54 -8.26 13.54
C PHE A 65 -3.56 -8.35 15.08
N GLY A 66 -3.98 -7.23 15.74
CA GLY A 66 -4.03 -7.15 17.21
C GLY A 66 -2.70 -6.84 17.91
N GLU A 67 -1.57 -6.84 17.20
CA GLU A 67 -0.24 -6.54 17.72
C GLU A 67 0.18 -5.09 17.44
N GLU A 68 1.09 -4.54 18.24
CA GLU A 68 1.64 -3.21 18.00
C GLU A 68 2.42 -3.17 16.68
N ALA A 69 2.19 -2.15 15.84
CA ALA A 69 2.86 -2.00 14.56
C ALA A 69 4.40 -1.98 14.73
N GLY A 70 5.09 -2.76 13.88
CA GLY A 70 6.55 -2.90 13.94
C GLY A 70 7.05 -3.97 14.92
N SER A 71 6.15 -4.70 15.61
CA SER A 71 6.56 -5.84 16.44
C SER A 71 7.29 -6.90 15.60
N VAL A 72 8.17 -7.66 16.25
CA VAL A 72 8.99 -8.68 15.57
C VAL A 72 8.14 -9.76 14.91
N THR A 73 7.02 -10.10 15.52
CA THR A 73 6.04 -11.09 15.05
C THR A 73 5.30 -10.71 13.77
N LEU A 74 5.38 -9.43 13.36
CA LEU A 74 4.75 -8.92 12.14
C LEU A 74 5.68 -8.89 10.93
N ARG A 75 6.98 -9.15 11.10
CA ARG A 75 7.99 -8.92 10.05
C ARG A 75 7.82 -9.78 8.80
N ASP A 76 7.32 -10.99 8.96
CA ASP A 76 7.03 -11.95 7.89
C ASP A 76 5.57 -11.87 7.42
N ARG A 77 4.70 -11.19 8.19
CA ARG A 77 3.27 -11.06 7.91
C ARG A 77 2.90 -9.76 7.20
N VAL A 78 3.81 -8.78 7.14
CA VAL A 78 3.57 -7.47 6.53
C VAL A 78 4.57 -7.21 5.41
N GLY A 79 4.06 -7.11 4.18
CA GLY A 79 4.83 -6.65 3.02
C GLY A 79 4.71 -5.14 2.86
N TYR A 80 5.82 -4.46 2.57
CA TYR A 80 5.83 -3.02 2.33
C TYR A 80 6.60 -2.66 1.07
N VAL A 81 5.93 -1.95 0.17
CA VAL A 81 6.54 -1.34 -1.02
C VAL A 81 6.57 0.16 -0.83
N THR A 82 7.76 0.73 -0.85
CA THR A 82 7.99 2.18 -0.78
C THR A 82 7.86 2.82 -2.16
N GLN A 83 7.64 4.13 -2.20
CA GLN A 83 7.56 4.91 -3.44
C GLN A 83 8.82 4.74 -4.32
N ASP A 84 10.01 4.73 -3.70
CA ASP A 84 11.24 4.33 -4.37
C ASP A 84 11.40 2.82 -4.29
N ALA A 85 11.82 2.19 -5.38
CA ALA A 85 11.97 0.74 -5.42
C ALA A 85 13.03 0.25 -4.40
N SER A 86 12.62 -0.64 -3.50
CA SER A 86 13.46 -1.18 -2.42
C SER A 86 14.21 -2.44 -2.87
N VAL A 87 14.97 -2.34 -3.97
CA VAL A 87 15.77 -3.41 -4.56
C VAL A 87 17.18 -2.90 -4.88
N TYR A 88 18.15 -3.79 -4.90
CA TYR A 88 19.55 -3.48 -5.24
C TYR A 88 19.71 -3.42 -6.75
N ASP A 89 20.21 -2.30 -7.27
CA ASP A 89 20.34 -2.01 -8.69
C ASP A 89 21.41 -2.83 -9.39
N ASP A 90 22.44 -3.26 -8.66
CA ASP A 90 23.58 -4.03 -9.12
C ASP A 90 23.36 -5.56 -9.09
N LEU A 91 22.23 -6.01 -8.55
CA LEU A 91 21.82 -7.41 -8.54
C LEU A 91 20.75 -7.67 -9.60
N THR A 92 20.66 -8.92 -10.07
CA THR A 92 19.55 -9.38 -10.90
C THR A 92 18.25 -9.44 -10.07
N VAL A 93 17.09 -9.52 -10.73
CA VAL A 93 15.81 -9.74 -10.06
C VAL A 93 15.88 -10.99 -9.18
N ARG A 94 16.36 -12.10 -9.72
CA ARG A 94 16.50 -13.38 -9.00
C ARG A 94 17.44 -13.29 -7.79
N GLU A 95 18.57 -12.59 -7.92
CA GLU A 95 19.51 -12.38 -6.82
C GLU A 95 18.90 -11.53 -5.71
N ASN A 96 18.17 -10.43 -6.06
CA ASN A 96 17.41 -9.64 -5.11
C ASN A 96 16.44 -10.51 -4.32
N LEU A 97 15.57 -11.26 -5.02
CA LEU A 97 14.58 -12.11 -4.36
C LEU A 97 15.25 -13.20 -3.52
N THR A 98 16.35 -13.79 -4.01
CA THR A 98 17.10 -14.81 -3.25
C THR A 98 17.72 -14.23 -1.97
N PHE A 99 18.20 -12.99 -2.02
CA PHE A 99 18.74 -12.30 -0.86
C PHE A 99 17.65 -12.11 0.22
N PHE A 100 16.51 -11.51 -0.17
CA PHE A 100 15.42 -11.27 0.76
C PHE A 100 14.74 -12.57 1.23
N ALA A 101 14.62 -13.59 0.37
CA ALA A 101 14.13 -14.91 0.75
C ALA A 101 14.98 -15.54 1.88
N ARG A 102 16.32 -15.39 1.83
CA ARG A 102 17.21 -15.84 2.92
C ARG A 102 16.98 -15.06 4.21
N VAL A 103 16.72 -13.75 4.13
CA VAL A 103 16.43 -12.92 5.31
C VAL A 103 15.12 -13.35 5.96
N LEU A 104 14.12 -13.72 5.15
CA LEU A 104 12.81 -14.18 5.61
C LEU A 104 12.77 -15.68 5.97
N GLY A 105 13.84 -16.43 5.64
CA GLY A 105 13.89 -17.89 5.88
C GLY A 105 13.01 -18.71 4.96
N VAL A 106 12.61 -18.18 3.77
CA VAL A 106 11.78 -18.87 2.79
C VAL A 106 12.60 -19.57 1.71
N GLY A 107 12.04 -20.62 1.09
CA GLY A 107 12.74 -21.48 0.15
C GLY A 107 12.86 -20.90 -1.26
N ARG A 108 13.72 -21.53 -2.09
CA ARG A 108 13.93 -21.16 -3.50
C ARG A 108 12.66 -21.28 -4.35
N ASP A 109 11.80 -22.22 -4.04
CA ASP A 109 10.53 -22.42 -4.72
C ASP A 109 9.60 -21.20 -4.57
N VAL A 110 9.66 -20.50 -3.43
CA VAL A 110 8.94 -19.25 -3.22
C VAL A 110 9.47 -18.17 -4.17
N VAL A 111 10.79 -18.06 -4.35
CA VAL A 111 11.40 -17.08 -5.28
C VAL A 111 10.85 -17.26 -6.69
N GLU A 112 10.84 -18.51 -7.20
CA GLU A 112 10.36 -18.78 -8.57
C GLU A 112 8.85 -18.47 -8.72
N ARG A 113 8.02 -18.88 -7.75
CA ARG A 113 6.59 -18.55 -7.76
C ARG A 113 6.34 -17.05 -7.72
N THR A 114 7.13 -16.31 -6.94
CA THR A 114 6.99 -14.87 -6.81
C THR A 114 7.41 -14.15 -8.09
N VAL A 115 8.48 -14.59 -8.76
CA VAL A 115 8.88 -14.08 -10.08
C VAL A 115 7.74 -14.23 -11.09
N ASP A 116 7.06 -15.39 -11.08
CA ASP A 116 5.90 -15.64 -11.95
C ASP A 116 4.70 -14.77 -11.59
N ALA A 117 4.41 -14.63 -10.30
CA ALA A 117 3.26 -13.86 -9.81
C ALA A 117 3.30 -12.39 -10.26
N VAL A 118 4.51 -11.81 -10.41
CA VAL A 118 4.71 -10.43 -10.87
C VAL A 118 5.08 -10.32 -12.35
N ASP A 119 5.01 -11.43 -13.11
CA ASP A 119 5.34 -11.49 -14.54
C ASP A 119 6.75 -10.96 -14.89
N LEU A 120 7.76 -11.43 -14.14
CA LEU A 120 9.17 -11.08 -14.37
C LEU A 120 10.05 -12.27 -14.81
N ARG A 121 9.46 -13.42 -15.20
CA ARG A 121 10.22 -14.61 -15.57
C ARG A 121 11.22 -14.35 -16.69
N SER A 122 10.84 -13.61 -17.73
CA SER A 122 11.72 -13.25 -18.85
C SER A 122 12.84 -12.27 -18.48
N HIS A 123 12.76 -11.63 -17.32
CA HIS A 123 13.71 -10.64 -16.82
C HIS A 123 14.39 -11.07 -15.51
N ALA A 124 14.14 -12.32 -15.07
CA ALA A 124 14.60 -12.81 -13.76
C ALA A 124 16.12 -12.72 -13.58
N ASP A 125 16.87 -12.94 -14.64
CA ASP A 125 18.34 -12.91 -14.63
C ASP A 125 18.91 -11.59 -15.18
N GLN A 126 18.05 -10.57 -15.38
CA GLN A 126 18.48 -9.22 -15.76
C GLN A 126 18.78 -8.38 -14.51
N VAL A 127 19.86 -7.59 -14.57
CA VAL A 127 20.23 -6.64 -13.51
C VAL A 127 19.16 -5.56 -13.36
N VAL A 128 18.73 -5.29 -12.13
CA VAL A 128 17.63 -4.38 -11.82
C VAL A 128 17.86 -2.96 -12.35
N GLY A 129 19.10 -2.47 -12.32
CA GLY A 129 19.46 -1.17 -12.88
C GLY A 129 19.23 -1.02 -14.40
N ALA A 130 19.10 -2.13 -15.14
CA ALA A 130 18.79 -2.14 -16.57
C ALA A 130 17.30 -2.36 -16.89
N LEU A 131 16.45 -2.49 -15.87
CA LEU A 131 15.01 -2.66 -16.02
C LEU A 131 14.29 -1.33 -16.33
N SER A 132 13.14 -1.41 -17.00
CA SER A 132 12.23 -0.27 -17.08
C SER A 132 11.67 0.09 -15.68
N GLY A 133 11.14 1.31 -15.50
CA GLY A 133 10.54 1.71 -14.23
C GLY A 133 9.45 0.76 -13.76
N GLY A 134 8.57 0.30 -14.68
CA GLY A 134 7.51 -0.66 -14.36
C GLY A 134 8.04 -2.04 -13.95
N GLN A 135 9.06 -2.55 -14.61
CA GLN A 135 9.71 -3.81 -14.22
C GLN A 135 10.41 -3.70 -12.86
N ARG A 136 11.02 -2.56 -12.58
CA ARG A 136 11.65 -2.28 -11.29
C ARG A 136 10.63 -2.20 -10.15
N SER A 137 9.47 -1.56 -10.39
CA SER A 137 8.35 -1.55 -9.42
C SER A 137 7.82 -2.96 -9.16
N ARG A 138 7.69 -3.81 -10.19
CA ARG A 138 7.31 -5.22 -10.04
C ARG A 138 8.36 -6.03 -9.26
N ALA A 139 9.65 -5.76 -9.46
CA ALA A 139 10.72 -6.40 -8.68
C ALA A 139 10.64 -6.02 -7.19
N SER A 140 10.36 -4.76 -6.88
CA SER A 140 10.13 -4.30 -5.51
C SER A 140 8.88 -4.94 -4.88
N LEU A 141 7.80 -5.05 -5.65
CA LEU A 141 6.59 -5.75 -5.22
C LEU A 141 6.86 -7.24 -4.97
N ALA A 142 7.64 -7.90 -5.83
CA ALA A 142 8.03 -9.29 -5.66
C ALA A 142 8.74 -9.52 -4.31
N VAL A 143 9.64 -8.61 -3.92
CA VAL A 143 10.30 -8.69 -2.60
C VAL A 143 9.27 -8.64 -1.47
N ALA A 144 8.28 -7.74 -1.54
CA ALA A 144 7.25 -7.63 -0.52
C ALA A 144 6.31 -8.84 -0.44
N LEU A 145 6.21 -9.64 -1.51
CA LEU A 145 5.36 -10.84 -1.58
C LEU A 145 6.07 -12.13 -1.13
N LEU A 146 7.39 -12.12 -0.93
CA LEU A 146 8.17 -13.34 -0.61
C LEU A 146 7.72 -14.07 0.66
N GLY A 147 7.19 -13.35 1.65
CA GLY A 147 6.74 -13.91 2.92
C GLY A 147 5.28 -14.37 2.94
N ASP A 148 4.57 -14.39 1.79
CA ASP A 148 3.11 -14.57 1.75
C ASP A 148 2.41 -13.66 2.78
N PRO A 149 2.56 -12.33 2.67
CA PRO A 149 2.11 -11.40 3.70
C PRO A 149 0.58 -11.40 3.84
N GLU A 150 0.11 -11.33 5.08
CA GLU A 150 -1.32 -11.16 5.40
C GLU A 150 -1.78 -9.70 5.22
N LEU A 151 -0.84 -8.73 5.32
CA LEU A 151 -1.04 -7.31 5.00
C LEU A 151 0.00 -6.85 3.98
N LEU A 152 -0.44 -6.27 2.89
CA LEU A 152 0.41 -5.65 1.86
C LEU A 152 0.15 -4.14 1.83
N VAL A 153 1.17 -3.36 2.18
CA VAL A 153 1.15 -1.88 2.17
C VAL A 153 1.94 -1.38 0.97
N LEU A 154 1.29 -0.59 0.10
CA LEU A 154 1.83 -0.18 -1.19
C LEU A 154 1.80 1.35 -1.34
N ASP A 155 2.96 2.00 -1.29
CA ASP A 155 3.05 3.47 -1.39
C ASP A 155 3.27 3.88 -2.86
N GLU A 156 2.18 4.32 -3.52
CA GLU A 156 2.13 4.76 -4.93
C GLU A 156 2.70 3.74 -5.96
N PRO A 157 2.30 2.45 -5.90
CA PRO A 157 2.94 1.37 -6.67
C PRO A 157 2.69 1.45 -8.18
N THR A 158 1.77 2.27 -8.63
CA THR A 158 1.32 2.40 -10.02
C THR A 158 1.89 3.61 -10.74
N VAL A 159 2.66 4.43 -10.03
CA VAL A 159 3.26 5.65 -10.60
C VAL A 159 4.24 5.30 -11.70
N GLY A 160 4.10 5.98 -12.85
CA GLY A 160 4.98 5.79 -14.02
C GLY A 160 4.72 4.51 -14.80
N LEU A 161 3.67 3.74 -14.48
CA LEU A 161 3.26 2.59 -15.28
C LEU A 161 2.38 3.00 -16.46
N ASP A 162 2.54 2.31 -17.59
CA ASP A 162 1.59 2.39 -18.68
C ASP A 162 0.22 1.78 -18.30
N PRO A 163 -0.85 2.06 -19.04
CA PRO A 163 -2.19 1.60 -18.70
C PRO A 163 -2.35 0.07 -18.62
N VAL A 164 -1.63 -0.70 -19.43
CA VAL A 164 -1.70 -2.17 -19.46
C VAL A 164 -1.09 -2.74 -18.19
N LEU A 165 0.15 -2.34 -17.89
CA LEU A 165 0.85 -2.75 -16.67
C LEU A 165 0.09 -2.37 -15.41
N ARG A 166 -0.53 -1.18 -15.39
CA ARG A 166 -1.37 -0.73 -14.28
C ARG A 166 -2.57 -1.66 -14.09
N GLN A 167 -3.26 -2.03 -15.17
CA GLN A 167 -4.40 -2.94 -15.10
C GLN A 167 -4.01 -4.32 -14.58
N GLU A 168 -2.89 -4.88 -15.03
CA GLU A 168 -2.36 -6.17 -14.57
C GLU A 168 -2.04 -6.15 -13.07
N LEU A 169 -1.43 -5.06 -12.60
CA LEU A 169 -1.07 -4.88 -11.20
C LEU A 169 -2.31 -4.80 -10.30
N TRP A 170 -3.35 -4.05 -10.71
CA TRP A 170 -4.63 -4.03 -10.00
C TRP A 170 -5.29 -5.42 -9.98
N GLY A 171 -5.22 -6.17 -11.09
CA GLY A 171 -5.67 -7.56 -11.13
C GLY A 171 -4.92 -8.45 -10.13
N LEU A 172 -3.62 -8.23 -9.92
CA LEU A 172 -2.85 -8.94 -8.90
C LEU A 172 -3.34 -8.57 -7.50
N PHE A 173 -3.56 -7.28 -7.20
CA PHE A 173 -4.05 -6.83 -5.88
C PHE A 173 -5.39 -7.47 -5.52
N HIS A 174 -6.34 -7.55 -6.46
CA HIS A 174 -7.61 -8.23 -6.22
C HIS A 174 -7.44 -9.73 -5.99
N ARG A 175 -6.60 -10.42 -6.78
CA ARG A 175 -6.33 -11.85 -6.52
C ARG A 175 -5.74 -12.11 -5.14
N LEU A 176 -4.86 -11.22 -4.64
CA LEU A 176 -4.30 -11.31 -3.29
C LEU A 176 -5.38 -11.08 -2.23
N ALA A 177 -6.25 -10.09 -2.44
CA ALA A 177 -7.37 -9.81 -1.55
C ALA A 177 -8.37 -10.97 -1.52
N ASP A 178 -8.74 -11.56 -2.66
CA ASP A 178 -9.59 -12.74 -2.78
C ASP A 178 -9.00 -13.96 -2.04
N ALA A 179 -7.65 -14.05 -1.97
CA ALA A 179 -6.94 -15.06 -1.20
C ALA A 179 -6.86 -14.75 0.32
N GLY A 180 -7.34 -13.58 0.77
CA GLY A 180 -7.42 -13.19 2.17
C GLY A 180 -6.41 -12.12 2.61
N THR A 181 -5.48 -11.70 1.76
CA THR A 181 -4.53 -10.63 2.07
C THR A 181 -5.25 -9.29 2.18
N ALA A 182 -4.99 -8.53 3.25
CA ALA A 182 -5.40 -7.13 3.31
C ALA A 182 -4.46 -6.31 2.41
N VAL A 183 -5.00 -5.61 1.40
CA VAL A 183 -4.20 -4.76 0.51
C VAL A 183 -4.51 -3.30 0.80
N PHE A 184 -3.48 -2.54 1.20
CA PHE A 184 -3.59 -1.11 1.46
C PHE A 184 -2.70 -0.35 0.48
N VAL A 185 -3.31 0.38 -0.45
CA VAL A 185 -2.61 1.04 -1.55
C VAL A 185 -2.84 2.54 -1.54
N SER A 186 -1.75 3.34 -1.59
CA SER A 186 -1.88 4.79 -1.78
C SER A 186 -1.81 5.16 -3.26
N SER A 187 -2.53 6.23 -3.61
CA SER A 187 -2.42 6.86 -4.92
C SER A 187 -2.73 8.37 -4.81
N HIS A 188 -2.24 9.13 -5.78
CA HIS A 188 -2.68 10.51 -6.02
C HIS A 188 -3.51 10.61 -7.31
N VAL A 189 -3.74 9.48 -8.00
CA VAL A 189 -4.51 9.38 -9.25
C VAL A 189 -5.95 9.04 -8.91
N MET A 190 -6.88 9.98 -9.08
CA MET A 190 -8.28 9.81 -8.68
C MET A 190 -9.01 8.72 -9.48
N ASP A 191 -8.59 8.45 -10.73
CA ASP A 191 -9.16 7.37 -11.55
C ASP A 191 -8.92 5.97 -10.97
N GLU A 192 -7.92 5.81 -10.09
CA GLU A 192 -7.64 4.54 -9.42
C GLU A 192 -8.61 4.24 -8.28
N ALA A 193 -9.32 5.25 -7.79
CA ALA A 193 -10.31 5.10 -6.73
C ALA A 193 -11.39 4.06 -7.04
N GLU A 194 -11.86 4.03 -8.30
CA GLU A 194 -12.90 3.10 -8.75
C GLU A 194 -12.44 1.62 -8.76
N ARG A 195 -11.15 1.39 -8.60
CA ARG A 195 -10.56 0.05 -8.54
C ARG A 195 -10.49 -0.51 -7.11
N CYS A 196 -10.75 0.33 -6.11
CA CYS A 196 -10.72 -0.06 -4.70
C CYS A 196 -12.09 -0.57 -4.25
N ASP A 197 -12.11 -1.58 -3.38
CA ASP A 197 -13.34 -2.03 -2.71
C ASP A 197 -13.77 -1.02 -1.63
N ARG A 198 -12.79 -0.44 -0.95
CA ARG A 198 -12.94 0.61 0.06
C ARG A 198 -11.97 1.74 -0.24
N LEU A 199 -12.41 2.97 -0.01
CA LEU A 199 -11.64 4.17 -0.32
C LEU A 199 -11.61 5.12 0.88
N MET A 200 -10.41 5.49 1.27
CA MET A 200 -10.17 6.58 2.20
C MET A 200 -9.64 7.80 1.44
N LEU A 201 -10.31 8.93 1.59
CA LEU A 201 -9.84 10.21 1.04
C LEU A 201 -9.15 11.01 2.14
N MET A 202 -7.92 11.44 1.86
CA MET A 202 -7.07 12.12 2.84
C MET A 202 -6.70 13.54 2.39
N ARG A 203 -6.79 14.50 3.31
CA ARG A 203 -6.32 15.86 3.11
C ARG A 203 -5.72 16.43 4.40
N GLU A 204 -4.58 17.10 4.30
CA GLU A 204 -3.94 17.85 5.40
C GLU A 204 -3.84 17.07 6.72
N GLY A 205 -3.48 15.77 6.61
CA GLY A 205 -3.28 14.89 7.77
C GLY A 205 -4.56 14.32 8.40
N VAL A 206 -5.73 14.49 7.76
CA VAL A 206 -7.01 13.93 8.21
C VAL A 206 -7.68 13.09 7.12
N ILE A 207 -8.45 12.07 7.52
CA ILE A 207 -9.32 11.31 6.62
C ILE A 207 -10.65 12.08 6.52
N ILE A 208 -11.02 12.50 5.31
CA ILE A 208 -12.23 13.28 5.03
C ILE A 208 -13.39 12.43 4.50
N ALA A 209 -13.12 11.19 4.06
CA ALA A 209 -14.12 10.19 3.73
C ALA A 209 -13.53 8.78 3.87
N ASP A 210 -14.35 7.81 4.24
CA ASP A 210 -14.00 6.41 4.40
C ASP A 210 -15.23 5.53 4.13
N ASP A 211 -15.39 5.07 2.89
CA ASP A 211 -16.48 4.17 2.45
C ASP A 211 -16.13 3.56 1.08
N SER A 212 -17.02 2.80 0.47
CA SER A 212 -16.88 2.38 -0.92
C SER A 212 -16.92 3.59 -1.88
N PRO A 213 -16.22 3.55 -3.03
CA PRO A 213 -16.26 4.63 -4.01
C PRO A 213 -17.68 5.03 -4.42
N ALA A 214 -18.57 4.05 -4.56
CA ALA A 214 -19.98 4.28 -4.91
C ALA A 214 -20.72 5.10 -3.84
N ARG A 215 -20.54 4.77 -2.56
CA ARG A 215 -21.17 5.49 -1.45
C ARG A 215 -20.61 6.89 -1.25
N ILE A 216 -19.31 7.07 -1.45
CA ILE A 216 -18.70 8.42 -1.41
C ILE A 216 -19.29 9.31 -2.50
N LYS A 217 -19.48 8.80 -3.72
CA LYS A 217 -20.14 9.56 -4.81
C LYS A 217 -21.60 9.86 -4.48
N GLU A 218 -22.34 8.88 -3.97
CA GLU A 218 -23.74 9.04 -3.60
C GLU A 218 -23.92 10.12 -2.52
N SER A 219 -23.13 10.05 -1.43
CA SER A 219 -23.23 10.99 -0.29
C SER A 219 -22.88 12.44 -0.66
N THR A 220 -22.05 12.63 -1.68
CA THR A 220 -21.62 13.95 -2.16
C THR A 220 -22.42 14.46 -3.36
N GLY A 221 -23.26 13.61 -3.98
CA GLY A 221 -23.94 13.92 -5.24
C GLY A 221 -23.00 14.05 -6.43
N ALA A 222 -21.78 13.54 -6.34
CA ALA A 222 -20.75 13.66 -7.34
C ALA A 222 -20.83 12.56 -8.41
N ARG A 223 -20.36 12.86 -9.64
CA ARG A 223 -20.31 11.90 -10.74
C ARG A 223 -19.06 11.00 -10.69
N ASP A 224 -17.99 11.53 -10.14
CA ASP A 224 -16.69 10.87 -10.00
C ASP A 224 -16.04 11.21 -8.65
N ILE A 225 -14.95 10.51 -8.31
CA ILE A 225 -14.27 10.69 -7.02
C ILE A 225 -13.54 12.02 -6.95
N GLU A 226 -13.08 12.60 -8.06
CA GLU A 226 -12.45 13.93 -8.06
C GLU A 226 -13.45 15.02 -7.64
N GLN A 227 -14.66 14.97 -8.20
CA GLN A 227 -15.73 15.89 -7.80
C GLN A 227 -16.18 15.66 -6.36
N ALA A 228 -16.26 14.40 -5.91
CA ALA A 228 -16.56 14.06 -4.53
C ALA A 228 -15.51 14.63 -3.57
N PHE A 229 -14.24 14.47 -3.88
CA PHE A 229 -13.14 15.04 -3.11
C PHE A 229 -13.25 16.57 -3.01
N LEU A 230 -13.49 17.27 -4.13
CA LEU A 230 -13.66 18.72 -4.15
C LEU A 230 -14.88 19.18 -3.34
N ALA A 231 -15.99 18.44 -3.38
CA ALA A 231 -17.19 18.71 -2.59
C ALA A 231 -16.91 18.60 -1.08
N LEU A 232 -16.26 17.50 -0.65
CA LEU A 232 -15.88 17.29 0.74
C LEU A 232 -14.93 18.36 1.26
N VAL A 233 -13.96 18.76 0.44
CA VAL A 233 -13.00 19.81 0.77
C VAL A 233 -13.70 21.17 0.99
N ARG A 234 -14.70 21.51 0.16
CA ARG A 234 -15.47 22.75 0.31
C ARG A 234 -16.38 22.74 1.54
N ALA A 235 -16.91 21.57 1.89
CA ALA A 235 -17.78 21.41 3.07
C ALA A 235 -17.00 21.48 4.40
N ALA A 236 -15.69 21.21 4.37
CA ALA A 236 -14.80 21.27 5.53
C ALA A 236 -14.06 22.60 5.72
N ALA A 237 -14.21 23.54 4.76
CA ALA A 237 -13.60 24.88 4.79
C ALA A 237 -14.54 25.93 5.39
#